data_72e87f6d5f36a4a05ddd09fed92d10e6
#
_entry.id   72e87f6d5f36a4a05ddd09fed92d10e6
#
_cell.length_a   1.000
_cell.length_b   1.000
_cell.length_c   1.000
_cell.angle_alpha   90.00
_cell.angle_beta   90.00
_cell.angle_gamma   90.00
#
_symmetry.space_group_name_H-M   'P 1'
#
loop_
_entity.id
_entity.type
_entity.pdbx_description
1 polymer ?
#
loop_
_entity_poly.entity_id
_entity_poly.type
_entity_poly.pdbx_seq_one_letter_code
_entity_poly.pdbx_strand_id
1 'polypeptide(L)'
;MNILTLINALPGAAAQGLIWGIMAIGVYLTFRILDVADLTVDGTMCTGGAVCVMMLMSGHSVWVSMLAATGAGMLAGLATGIFHTFMGIPAILAGILTQLGLYSANLKIMGKANQAVNGNKFDLLVSLRNVKNVPFYQNTIFIVAIFIVVLIAILYWFFGTELGCSLRATGCNPNMSRAQGINTDVCKVLGLMISNGLVALSSALLAQYQGFADVYMGRGAIVIGLAAVIIGEAIFGKIFHNFALRLLSVAFGSILYYLVLQTVIWMGIDTDLLKMLSALVVAVFLAVPYWKAKYFSKPTKRGGNK
;
A
#
# COMPACT_ATOMS: atom_id res chain seq x y z
N MET A 1 -33.46 -0.88 3.11
CA MET A 1 -32.10 -0.32 2.97
C MET A 1 -32.17 1.18 3.14
N ASN A 2 -31.53 1.72 4.14
CA ASN A 2 -31.65 3.16 4.46
C ASN A 2 -30.44 3.90 3.87
N ILE A 3 -30.63 4.82 2.92
CA ILE A 3 -29.56 5.60 2.28
C ILE A 3 -28.74 6.39 3.32
N LEU A 4 -29.36 6.79 4.42
CA LEU A 4 -28.71 7.45 5.55
C LEU A 4 -27.60 6.59 6.19
N THR A 5 -27.76 5.25 6.21
CA THR A 5 -26.72 4.35 6.74
C THR A 5 -25.51 4.32 5.83
N LEU A 6 -25.68 4.36 4.51
CA LEU A 6 -24.59 4.45 3.55
C LEU A 6 -23.83 5.77 3.72
N ILE A 7 -24.54 6.91 3.69
CA ILE A 7 -23.90 8.24 3.86
C ILE A 7 -23.12 8.31 5.16
N ASN A 8 -23.66 7.69 6.21
CA ASN A 8 -22.98 7.61 7.50
C ASN A 8 -21.76 6.70 7.53
N ALA A 9 -21.63 5.73 6.63
CA ALA A 9 -20.48 4.83 6.55
C ALA A 9 -19.35 5.35 5.62
N LEU A 10 -19.67 6.26 4.69
CA LEU A 10 -18.69 6.79 3.72
C LEU A 10 -17.45 7.43 4.34
N PRO A 11 -17.53 8.25 5.42
CA PRO A 11 -16.33 8.82 6.04
C PRO A 11 -15.38 7.76 6.59
N GLY A 12 -15.91 6.68 7.18
CA GLY A 12 -15.09 5.55 7.64
C GLY A 12 -14.38 4.83 6.48
N ALA A 13 -15.10 4.60 5.38
CA ALA A 13 -14.51 4.03 4.17
C ALA A 13 -13.44 4.93 3.56
N ALA A 14 -13.64 6.25 3.54
CA ALA A 14 -12.65 7.20 3.06
C ALA A 14 -11.38 7.21 3.95
N ALA A 15 -11.53 7.19 5.28
CA ALA A 15 -10.42 7.10 6.21
C ALA A 15 -9.60 5.81 5.99
N GLN A 16 -10.29 4.67 5.89
CA GLN A 16 -9.65 3.39 5.61
C GLN A 16 -8.98 3.41 4.22
N GLY A 17 -9.64 3.96 3.20
CA GLY A 17 -9.08 4.12 1.87
C GLY A 17 -7.80 4.96 1.86
N LEU A 18 -7.73 6.04 2.64
CA LEU A 18 -6.51 6.85 2.78
C LEU A 18 -5.37 6.05 3.43
N ILE A 19 -5.64 5.31 4.51
CA ILE A 19 -4.63 4.48 5.18
C ILE A 19 -4.05 3.45 4.19
N TRP A 20 -4.91 2.73 3.49
CA TRP A 20 -4.49 1.78 2.45
C TRP A 20 -3.83 2.47 1.25
N GLY A 21 -4.10 3.75 1.02
CA GLY A 21 -3.43 4.57 0.02
C GLY A 21 -1.93 4.70 0.26
N ILE A 22 -1.49 4.76 1.52
CA ILE A 22 -0.05 4.74 1.87
C ILE A 22 0.58 3.40 1.45
N MET A 23 -0.08 2.28 1.73
CA MET A 23 0.36 0.97 1.28
C MET A 23 0.39 0.87 -0.24
N ALA A 24 -0.66 1.36 -0.91
CA ALA A 24 -0.73 1.35 -2.37
C ALA A 24 0.38 2.19 -3.02
N ILE A 25 0.81 3.29 -2.39
CA ILE A 25 1.99 4.05 -2.82
C ILE A 25 3.26 3.18 -2.71
N GLY A 26 3.42 2.40 -1.64
CA GLY A 26 4.50 1.43 -1.51
C GLY A 26 4.49 0.42 -2.65
N VAL A 27 3.33 -0.19 -2.92
CA VAL A 27 3.15 -1.14 -4.05
C VAL A 27 3.42 -0.47 -5.41
N TYR A 28 3.05 0.80 -5.58
CA TYR A 28 3.37 1.56 -6.80
C TYR A 28 4.87 1.66 -7.04
N LEU A 29 5.67 1.83 -5.98
CA LEU A 29 7.13 1.91 -6.10
C LEU A 29 7.73 0.60 -6.61
N THR A 30 7.29 -0.55 -6.11
CA THR A 30 7.81 -1.84 -6.56
C THR A 30 7.27 -2.22 -7.93
N PHE A 31 5.97 -2.13 -8.12
CA PHE A 31 5.30 -2.60 -9.33
C PHE A 31 5.54 -1.69 -10.54
N ARG A 32 5.48 -0.35 -10.36
CA ARG A 32 5.50 0.60 -11.48
C ARG A 32 6.86 1.25 -11.70
N ILE A 33 7.63 1.47 -10.63
CA ILE A 33 8.93 2.15 -10.73
C ILE A 33 10.07 1.16 -10.88
N LEU A 34 10.09 0.08 -10.06
CA LEU A 34 11.15 -0.94 -10.12
C LEU A 34 10.86 -2.08 -11.10
N ASP A 35 9.61 -2.24 -11.53
CA ASP A 35 9.15 -3.38 -12.33
C ASP A 35 9.45 -4.74 -11.65
N VAL A 36 9.24 -4.81 -10.34
CA VAL A 36 9.45 -6.00 -9.50
C VAL A 36 8.14 -6.38 -8.82
N ALA A 37 7.68 -7.61 -9.03
CA ALA A 37 6.53 -8.17 -8.31
C ALA A 37 6.93 -8.57 -6.89
N ASP A 38 6.55 -7.77 -5.89
CA ASP A 38 6.90 -7.98 -4.48
C ASP A 38 5.72 -8.55 -3.69
N LEU A 39 5.75 -9.85 -3.42
CA LEU A 39 4.75 -10.52 -2.60
C LEU A 39 5.04 -10.43 -1.08
N THR A 40 6.14 -9.79 -0.69
CA THR A 40 6.47 -9.55 0.72
C THR A 40 5.44 -8.66 1.40
N VAL A 41 4.76 -7.80 0.63
CA VAL A 41 3.76 -6.83 1.08
C VAL A 41 2.75 -7.44 2.05
N ASP A 42 2.22 -8.63 1.74
CA ASP A 42 1.25 -9.31 2.60
C ASP A 42 1.83 -9.64 3.99
N GLY A 43 3.10 -10.09 4.05
CA GLY A 43 3.81 -10.36 5.31
C GLY A 43 4.17 -9.07 6.06
N THR A 44 4.69 -8.09 5.34
CA THR A 44 5.12 -6.80 5.91
C THR A 44 3.94 -6.01 6.49
N MET A 45 2.77 -6.12 5.86
CA MET A 45 1.53 -5.53 6.39
C MET A 45 1.21 -6.07 7.79
N CYS A 46 1.37 -7.38 8.01
CA CYS A 46 1.21 -7.97 9.34
C CYS A 46 2.31 -7.53 10.30
N THR A 47 3.58 -7.46 9.83
CA THR A 47 4.73 -7.07 10.66
C THR A 47 4.61 -5.65 11.19
N GLY A 48 4.21 -4.71 10.34
CA GLY A 48 4.01 -3.30 10.73
C GLY A 48 2.98 -3.16 11.86
N GLY A 49 1.83 -3.84 11.72
CA GLY A 49 0.79 -3.85 12.74
C GLY A 49 1.24 -4.52 14.04
N ALA A 50 1.89 -5.70 13.93
CA ALA A 50 2.40 -6.44 15.07
C ALA A 50 3.41 -5.63 15.91
N VAL A 51 4.43 -5.05 15.26
CA VAL A 51 5.46 -4.25 15.92
C VAL A 51 4.85 -3.00 16.57
N CYS A 52 4.00 -2.27 15.84
CA CYS A 52 3.35 -1.07 16.35
C CYS A 52 2.52 -1.37 17.61
N VAL A 53 1.67 -2.40 17.57
CA VAL A 53 0.79 -2.78 18.68
C VAL A 53 1.60 -3.22 19.90
N MET A 54 2.63 -4.05 19.71
CA MET A 54 3.47 -4.52 20.84
C MET A 54 4.27 -3.39 21.46
N MET A 55 4.81 -2.46 20.68
CA MET A 55 5.50 -1.28 21.19
C MET A 55 4.57 -0.36 21.99
N LEU A 56 3.35 -0.14 21.51
CA LEU A 56 2.33 0.62 22.23
C LEU A 56 1.97 -0.05 23.58
N MET A 57 1.79 -1.37 23.56
CA MET A 57 1.49 -2.13 24.80
C MET A 57 2.65 -2.11 25.80
N SER A 58 3.88 -1.99 25.31
CA SER A 58 5.08 -1.83 26.15
C SER A 58 5.24 -0.40 26.72
N GLY A 59 4.30 0.51 26.44
CA GLY A 59 4.29 1.88 26.96
C GLY A 59 5.13 2.89 26.19
N HIS A 60 5.57 2.57 24.97
CA HIS A 60 6.28 3.50 24.11
C HIS A 60 5.30 4.49 23.45
N SER A 61 5.82 5.68 23.08
CA SER A 61 5.01 6.68 22.37
C SER A 61 4.59 6.18 20.97
N VAL A 62 3.47 6.69 20.48
CA VAL A 62 2.91 6.33 19.16
C VAL A 62 3.91 6.58 18.04
N TRP A 63 4.65 7.68 18.10
CA TRP A 63 5.65 8.04 17.08
C TRP A 63 6.80 7.04 17.02
N VAL A 64 7.34 6.64 18.19
CA VAL A 64 8.41 5.62 18.28
C VAL A 64 7.90 4.29 17.77
N SER A 65 6.66 3.90 18.11
CA SER A 65 6.05 2.65 17.66
C SER A 65 5.86 2.62 16.13
N MET A 66 5.47 3.74 15.52
CA MET A 66 5.34 3.86 14.06
C MET A 66 6.70 3.82 13.37
N LEU A 67 7.71 4.49 13.91
CA LEU A 67 9.07 4.45 13.35
C LEU A 67 9.68 3.04 13.45
N ALA A 68 9.49 2.36 14.57
CA ALA A 68 9.93 0.98 14.75
C ALA A 68 9.23 0.02 13.77
N ALA A 69 7.92 0.19 13.57
CA ALA A 69 7.16 -0.57 12.58
C ALA A 69 7.68 -0.34 11.16
N THR A 70 7.93 0.93 10.79
CA THR A 70 8.52 1.28 9.48
C THR A 70 9.90 0.65 9.31
N GLY A 71 10.76 0.72 10.32
CA GLY A 71 12.07 0.07 10.32
C GLY A 71 11.98 -1.45 10.16
N ALA A 72 11.04 -2.11 10.85
CA ALA A 72 10.80 -3.54 10.69
C ALA A 72 10.35 -3.88 9.26
N GLY A 73 9.50 -3.06 8.64
CA GLY A 73 9.13 -3.20 7.23
C GLY A 73 10.32 -3.03 6.28
N MET A 74 11.19 -2.05 6.54
CA MET A 74 12.42 -1.86 5.75
C MET A 74 13.35 -3.08 5.84
N LEU A 75 13.47 -3.70 7.01
CA LEU A 75 14.23 -4.94 7.20
C LEU A 75 13.61 -6.13 6.46
N ALA A 76 12.28 -6.23 6.41
CA ALA A 76 11.60 -7.22 5.60
C ALA A 76 11.90 -7.04 4.10
N GLY A 77 11.83 -5.80 3.61
CA GLY A 77 12.20 -5.47 2.22
C GLY A 77 13.68 -5.73 1.93
N LEU A 78 14.57 -5.48 2.89
CA LEU A 78 15.99 -5.82 2.80
C LEU A 78 16.19 -7.33 2.63
N ALA A 79 15.51 -8.15 3.43
CA ALA A 79 15.60 -9.61 3.33
C ALA A 79 15.16 -10.11 1.96
N THR A 80 14.03 -9.64 1.44
CA THR A 80 13.56 -9.96 0.08
C THR A 80 14.56 -9.49 -0.98
N GLY A 81 15.09 -8.28 -0.80
CA GLY A 81 16.10 -7.73 -1.71
C GLY A 81 17.36 -8.59 -1.77
N ILE A 82 17.88 -9.05 -0.63
CA ILE A 82 19.03 -9.94 -0.56
C ILE A 82 18.73 -11.28 -1.23
N PHE A 83 17.57 -11.89 -0.97
CA PHE A 83 17.17 -13.14 -1.62
C PHE A 83 17.10 -12.98 -3.14
N HIS A 84 16.57 -11.86 -3.63
CA HIS A 84 16.43 -11.61 -5.05
C HIS A 84 17.77 -11.28 -5.74
N THR A 85 18.59 -10.39 -5.15
CA THR A 85 19.79 -9.87 -5.82
C THR A 85 21.03 -10.71 -5.53
N PHE A 86 21.27 -11.05 -4.27
CA PHE A 86 22.48 -11.77 -3.86
C PHE A 86 22.36 -13.29 -4.07
N MET A 87 21.19 -13.87 -3.75
CA MET A 87 20.96 -15.31 -3.92
C MET A 87 20.41 -15.67 -5.30
N GLY A 88 20.06 -14.68 -6.14
CA GLY A 88 19.55 -14.92 -7.50
C GLY A 88 18.15 -15.54 -7.55
N ILE A 89 17.39 -15.51 -6.46
CA ILE A 89 16.04 -16.07 -6.39
C ILE A 89 15.07 -15.16 -7.19
N PRO A 90 14.17 -15.72 -8.01
CA PRO A 90 13.14 -14.93 -8.68
C PRO A 90 12.35 -14.06 -7.69
N ALA A 91 12.06 -12.81 -8.05
CA ALA A 91 11.47 -11.82 -7.14
C ALA A 91 10.19 -12.31 -6.46
N ILE A 92 9.28 -12.93 -7.21
CA ILE A 92 8.03 -13.50 -6.69
C ILE A 92 8.32 -14.55 -5.60
N LEU A 93 9.27 -15.44 -5.86
CA LEU A 93 9.61 -16.51 -4.91
C LEU A 93 10.32 -15.96 -3.68
N ALA A 94 11.23 -14.98 -3.85
CA ALA A 94 11.88 -14.28 -2.75
C ALA A 94 10.84 -13.61 -1.83
N GLY A 95 9.82 -12.95 -2.39
CA GLY A 95 8.71 -12.36 -1.64
C GLY A 95 7.91 -13.38 -0.85
N ILE A 96 7.58 -14.53 -1.45
CA ILE A 96 6.85 -15.62 -0.77
C ILE A 96 7.68 -16.19 0.39
N LEU A 97 8.97 -16.41 0.20
CA LEU A 97 9.86 -16.92 1.25
C LEU A 97 9.94 -15.95 2.44
N THR A 98 10.10 -14.66 2.17
CA THR A 98 10.09 -13.63 3.22
C THR A 98 8.75 -13.58 3.93
N GLN A 99 7.63 -13.63 3.20
CA GLN A 99 6.29 -13.64 3.76
C GLN A 99 6.08 -14.82 4.72
N LEU A 100 6.52 -16.02 4.35
CA LEU A 100 6.44 -17.21 5.22
C LEU A 100 7.29 -17.05 6.49
N GLY A 101 8.50 -16.50 6.34
CA GLY A 101 9.35 -16.20 7.49
C GLY A 101 8.73 -15.17 8.44
N LEU A 102 8.16 -14.09 7.87
CA LEU A 102 7.49 -13.04 8.62
C LEU A 102 6.25 -13.55 9.36
N TYR A 103 5.52 -14.51 8.81
CA TYR A 103 4.38 -15.12 9.52
C TYR A 103 4.80 -15.68 10.88
N SER A 104 5.89 -16.48 10.92
CA SER A 104 6.41 -17.05 12.16
C SER A 104 6.97 -15.98 13.11
N ALA A 105 7.67 -14.97 12.55
CA ALA A 105 8.19 -13.85 13.31
C ALA A 105 7.05 -13.05 13.98
N ASN A 106 5.99 -12.76 13.24
CA ASN A 106 4.84 -12.00 13.73
C ASN A 106 4.09 -12.74 14.84
N LEU A 107 3.92 -14.06 14.71
CA LEU A 107 3.37 -14.89 15.79
C LEU A 107 4.20 -14.81 17.07
N LYS A 108 5.53 -14.86 16.92
CA LYS A 108 6.44 -14.77 18.07
C LYS A 108 6.44 -13.36 18.70
N ILE A 109 6.36 -12.31 17.89
CA ILE A 109 6.30 -10.92 18.35
C ILE A 109 5.00 -10.68 19.15
N MET A 110 3.85 -11.11 18.61
CA MET A 110 2.54 -10.89 19.25
C MET A 110 2.21 -11.90 20.35
N GLY A 111 2.86 -13.07 20.37
CA GLY A 111 2.57 -14.17 21.28
C GLY A 111 1.23 -14.88 21.04
N LYS A 112 0.38 -14.34 20.20
CA LYS A 112 -0.94 -14.89 19.78
C LYS A 112 -1.32 -14.37 18.39
N ALA A 113 -2.31 -15.01 17.76
CA ALA A 113 -2.70 -14.68 16.38
C ALA A 113 -3.33 -13.29 16.24
N ASN A 114 -4.04 -12.82 17.26
CA ASN A 114 -4.69 -11.50 17.28
C ASN A 114 -4.35 -10.77 18.58
N GLN A 115 -3.92 -9.53 18.49
CA GLN A 115 -3.59 -8.67 19.62
C GLN A 115 -4.39 -7.38 19.55
N ALA A 116 -5.33 -7.21 20.49
CA ALA A 116 -6.13 -6.00 20.62
C ALA A 116 -5.40 -4.91 21.40
N VAL A 117 -5.58 -3.65 21.01
CA VAL A 117 -5.12 -2.46 21.71
C VAL A 117 -6.32 -1.69 22.24
N ASN A 118 -6.31 -1.43 23.53
CA ASN A 118 -7.40 -0.64 24.14
C ASN A 118 -7.15 0.86 23.87
N GLY A 119 -7.90 1.42 22.92
CA GLY A 119 -7.80 2.84 22.54
C GLY A 119 -8.16 3.84 23.65
N ASN A 120 -8.70 3.39 24.81
CA ASN A 120 -8.93 4.26 25.96
C ASN A 120 -7.69 4.37 26.86
N LYS A 121 -6.75 3.43 26.75
CA LYS A 121 -5.56 3.36 27.60
C LYS A 121 -4.33 3.99 26.94
N PHE A 122 -4.32 4.05 25.63
CA PHE A 122 -3.20 4.55 24.83
C PHE A 122 -3.65 5.72 23.96
N ASP A 123 -2.83 6.77 23.89
CA ASP A 123 -3.04 7.90 22.98
C ASP A 123 -2.76 7.44 21.56
N LEU A 124 -3.82 7.08 20.82
CA LEU A 124 -3.72 6.68 19.43
C LEU A 124 -3.81 7.91 18.52
N LEU A 125 -2.93 7.98 17.51
CA LEU A 125 -2.94 9.05 16.53
C LEU A 125 -4.18 8.98 15.62
N VAL A 126 -4.61 7.77 15.30
CA VAL A 126 -5.69 7.46 14.38
C VAL A 126 -6.62 6.45 15.03
N SER A 127 -7.93 6.72 15.05
CA SER A 127 -8.92 5.82 15.62
C SER A 127 -10.23 5.87 14.83
N LEU A 128 -10.93 4.74 14.75
CA LEU A 128 -12.26 4.66 14.16
C LEU A 128 -13.26 5.61 14.86
N ARG A 129 -13.07 5.86 16.15
CA ARG A 129 -13.90 6.78 16.95
C ARG A 129 -13.74 8.24 16.52
N ASN A 130 -12.56 8.62 16.03
CA ASN A 130 -12.21 9.99 15.65
C ASN A 130 -12.58 10.33 14.19
N VAL A 131 -13.47 9.56 13.57
CA VAL A 131 -13.95 9.83 12.20
C VAL A 131 -15.17 10.76 12.22
N LYS A 132 -15.98 10.73 13.29
CA LYS A 132 -17.22 11.51 13.42
C LYS A 132 -17.28 12.26 14.74
N ASN A 133 -17.94 13.43 14.72
CA ASN A 133 -18.25 14.26 15.90
C ASN A 133 -17.02 14.71 16.71
N VAL A 134 -15.88 14.90 16.04
CA VAL A 134 -14.61 15.32 16.66
C VAL A 134 -14.15 16.62 16.00
N PRO A 135 -13.42 17.52 16.71
CA PRO A 135 -12.82 18.70 16.12
C PRO A 135 -12.00 18.36 14.88
N PHE A 136 -11.96 19.25 13.89
CA PHE A 136 -11.33 19.03 12.60
C PHE A 136 -9.87 18.53 12.70
N TYR A 137 -9.11 19.03 13.67
CA TYR A 137 -7.71 18.66 13.90
C TYR A 137 -7.50 17.26 14.50
N GLN A 138 -8.54 16.63 15.08
CA GLN A 138 -8.51 15.27 15.61
C GLN A 138 -9.17 14.25 14.66
N ASN A 139 -9.68 14.73 13.52
CA ASN A 139 -10.34 13.87 12.56
C ASN A 139 -9.31 12.95 11.87
N THR A 140 -9.52 11.66 11.94
CA THR A 140 -8.68 10.63 11.33
C THR A 140 -8.42 10.90 9.84
N ILE A 141 -9.43 11.35 9.08
CA ILE A 141 -9.29 11.65 7.65
C ILE A 141 -8.27 12.78 7.45
N PHE A 142 -8.35 13.83 8.25
CA PHE A 142 -7.45 14.98 8.14
C PHE A 142 -6.00 14.61 8.51
N ILE A 143 -5.83 13.86 9.59
CA ILE A 143 -4.50 13.40 10.03
C ILE A 143 -3.85 12.52 8.96
N VAL A 144 -4.57 11.52 8.44
CA VAL A 144 -4.02 10.61 7.42
C VAL A 144 -3.80 11.34 6.09
N ALA A 145 -4.64 12.31 5.72
CA ALA A 145 -4.42 13.15 4.54
C ALA A 145 -3.11 13.94 4.65
N ILE A 146 -2.83 14.54 5.81
CA ILE A 146 -1.54 15.22 6.06
C ILE A 146 -0.38 14.24 5.93
N PHE A 147 -0.50 13.04 6.50
CA PHE A 147 0.53 11.99 6.35
C PHE A 147 0.82 11.68 4.89
N ILE A 148 -0.22 11.50 4.07
CA ILE A 148 -0.05 11.23 2.63
C ILE A 148 0.65 12.39 1.93
N VAL A 149 0.26 13.63 2.22
CA VAL A 149 0.90 14.81 1.60
C VAL A 149 2.37 14.91 1.98
N VAL A 150 2.71 14.74 3.26
CA VAL A 150 4.09 14.74 3.75
C VAL A 150 4.89 13.61 3.11
N LEU A 151 4.31 12.41 3.05
CA LEU A 151 4.93 11.23 2.45
C LEU A 151 5.20 11.45 0.94
N ILE A 152 4.23 12.00 0.21
CA ILE A 152 4.41 12.33 -1.21
C ILE A 152 5.50 13.38 -1.38
N ALA A 153 5.58 14.39 -0.50
CA ALA A 153 6.63 15.42 -0.56
C ALA A 153 8.02 14.81 -0.33
N ILE A 154 8.17 13.92 0.67
CA ILE A 154 9.42 13.20 0.95
C ILE A 154 9.82 12.31 -0.24
N LEU A 155 8.88 11.55 -0.80
CA LEU A 155 9.14 10.71 -1.96
C LEU A 155 9.49 11.53 -3.20
N TYR A 156 8.78 12.63 -3.42
CA TYR A 156 9.07 13.53 -4.55
C TYR A 156 10.50 14.09 -4.47
N TRP A 157 10.91 14.53 -3.28
CA TRP A 157 12.28 14.98 -3.03
C TRP A 157 13.28 13.83 -3.23
N PHE A 158 13.03 12.66 -2.64
CA PHE A 158 13.92 11.48 -2.76
C PHE A 158 14.11 11.05 -4.21
N PHE A 159 13.03 10.93 -4.99
CA PHE A 159 13.08 10.54 -6.40
C PHE A 159 13.64 11.63 -7.33
N GLY A 160 13.87 12.84 -6.82
CA GLY A 160 14.66 13.90 -7.47
C GLY A 160 16.15 13.82 -7.22
N THR A 161 16.61 13.01 -6.25
CA THR A 161 18.04 12.80 -5.96
C THR A 161 18.66 11.81 -6.97
N GLU A 162 20.01 11.75 -6.99
CA GLU A 162 20.76 10.83 -7.85
C GLU A 162 20.38 9.35 -7.59
N LEU A 163 20.20 8.97 -6.32
CA LEU A 163 19.75 7.63 -5.95
C LEU A 163 18.34 7.35 -6.46
N GLY A 164 17.41 8.29 -6.32
CA GLY A 164 16.05 8.14 -6.82
C GLY A 164 15.99 8.06 -8.34
N CYS A 165 16.80 8.85 -9.05
CA CYS A 165 16.94 8.75 -10.50
C CYS A 165 17.51 7.40 -10.94
N SER A 166 18.52 6.88 -10.21
CA SER A 166 19.13 5.58 -10.46
C SER A 166 18.13 4.43 -10.25
N LEU A 167 17.26 4.52 -9.22
CA LEU A 167 16.17 3.59 -9.01
C LEU A 167 15.19 3.56 -10.21
N ARG A 168 14.75 4.72 -10.66
CA ARG A 168 13.84 4.85 -11.82
C ARG A 168 14.46 4.33 -13.10
N ALA A 169 15.74 4.65 -13.34
CA ALA A 169 16.50 4.14 -14.48
C ALA A 169 16.61 2.61 -14.46
N THR A 170 16.90 2.04 -13.29
CA THR A 170 17.01 0.58 -13.08
C THR A 170 15.70 -0.14 -13.40
N GLY A 171 14.56 0.40 -13.02
CA GLY A 171 13.25 -0.18 -13.34
C GLY A 171 12.89 -0.06 -14.83
N CYS A 172 13.30 1.04 -15.50
CA CYS A 172 13.04 1.20 -16.93
C CYS A 172 13.87 0.26 -17.80
N ASN A 173 15.17 0.16 -17.53
CA ASN A 173 16.08 -0.72 -18.27
C ASN A 173 17.33 -1.08 -17.43
N PRO A 174 17.34 -2.23 -16.77
CA PRO A 174 18.46 -2.64 -15.92
C PRO A 174 19.78 -2.76 -16.67
N ASN A 175 19.76 -3.23 -17.93
CA ASN A 175 20.97 -3.43 -18.72
C ASN A 175 21.63 -2.10 -19.11
N MET A 176 20.82 -1.13 -19.51
CA MET A 176 21.29 0.23 -19.79
C MET A 176 21.84 0.90 -18.53
N SER A 177 21.17 0.73 -17.40
CA SER A 177 21.61 1.31 -16.11
C SER A 177 22.97 0.74 -15.68
N ARG A 178 23.19 -0.56 -15.84
CA ARG A 178 24.51 -1.19 -15.59
C ARG A 178 25.60 -0.65 -16.53
N ALA A 179 25.28 -0.43 -17.81
CA ALA A 179 26.23 0.15 -18.76
C ALA A 179 26.63 1.59 -18.39
N GLN A 180 25.78 2.32 -17.66
CA GLN A 180 26.06 3.66 -17.11
C GLN A 180 26.77 3.61 -15.74
N GLY A 181 27.16 2.43 -15.26
CA GLY A 181 27.86 2.26 -13.97
C GLY A 181 26.95 2.24 -12.75
N ILE A 182 25.61 2.20 -12.92
CA ILE A 182 24.68 2.11 -11.80
C ILE A 182 24.62 0.69 -11.27
N ASN A 183 24.78 0.52 -9.96
CA ASN A 183 24.58 -0.76 -9.30
C ASN A 183 23.08 -1.06 -9.16
N THR A 184 22.56 -1.83 -10.12
CA THR A 184 21.12 -2.17 -10.18
C THR A 184 20.66 -3.01 -9.01
N ASP A 185 21.55 -3.81 -8.41
CA ASP A 185 21.19 -4.70 -7.30
C ASP A 185 20.95 -3.90 -6.02
N VAL A 186 21.84 -2.94 -5.72
CA VAL A 186 21.63 -1.99 -4.61
C VAL A 186 20.37 -1.17 -4.83
N CYS A 187 20.10 -0.70 -6.05
CA CYS A 187 18.87 0.03 -6.37
C CYS A 187 17.61 -0.79 -6.10
N LYS A 188 17.59 -2.07 -6.50
CA LYS A 188 16.46 -2.97 -6.24
C LYS A 188 16.26 -3.20 -4.74
N VAL A 189 17.32 -3.47 -3.99
CA VAL A 189 17.25 -3.64 -2.54
C VAL A 189 16.69 -2.39 -1.86
N LEU A 190 17.23 -1.21 -2.17
CA LEU A 190 16.75 0.06 -1.61
C LEU A 190 15.27 0.33 -1.94
N GLY A 191 14.86 0.05 -3.17
CA GLY A 191 13.47 0.25 -3.55
C GLY A 191 12.51 -0.71 -2.83
N LEU A 192 12.89 -1.98 -2.64
CA LEU A 192 12.13 -2.94 -1.84
C LEU A 192 12.08 -2.54 -0.36
N MET A 193 13.18 -2.01 0.21
CA MET A 193 13.21 -1.48 1.58
C MET A 193 12.24 -0.32 1.76
N ILE A 194 12.29 0.68 0.88
CA ILE A 194 11.42 1.87 0.96
C ILE A 194 9.97 1.46 0.81
N SER A 195 9.64 0.62 -0.18
CA SER A 195 8.28 0.14 -0.41
C SER A 195 7.73 -0.59 0.82
N ASN A 196 8.45 -1.58 1.33
CA ASN A 196 8.01 -2.34 2.50
C ASN A 196 7.99 -1.49 3.78
N GLY A 197 8.83 -0.48 3.90
CA GLY A 197 8.74 0.52 4.96
C GLY A 197 7.41 1.28 4.93
N LEU A 198 6.95 1.71 3.74
CA LEU A 198 5.65 2.38 3.56
C LEU A 198 4.47 1.45 3.86
N VAL A 199 4.57 0.20 3.44
CA VAL A 199 3.57 -0.84 3.74
C VAL A 199 3.42 -1.03 5.25
N ALA A 200 4.53 -1.16 5.97
CA ALA A 200 4.52 -1.29 7.43
C ALA A 200 4.01 -0.04 8.14
N LEU A 201 4.33 1.16 7.63
CA LEU A 201 3.78 2.42 8.14
C LEU A 201 2.26 2.48 7.98
N SER A 202 1.74 2.10 6.81
CA SER A 202 0.30 1.98 6.56
C SER A 202 -0.35 1.01 7.54
N SER A 203 0.28 -0.15 7.75
CA SER A 203 -0.23 -1.15 8.69
C SER A 203 -0.21 -0.69 10.13
N ALA A 204 0.80 0.06 10.56
CA ALA A 204 0.85 0.67 11.88
C ALA A 204 -0.31 1.64 12.11
N LEU A 205 -0.68 2.43 11.10
CA LEU A 205 -1.86 3.30 11.14
C LEU A 205 -3.15 2.49 11.11
N LEU A 206 -3.21 1.42 10.31
CA LEU A 206 -4.38 0.55 10.22
C LEU A 206 -4.66 -0.17 11.55
N ALA A 207 -3.63 -0.69 12.20
CA ALA A 207 -3.75 -1.35 13.49
C ALA A 207 -4.25 -0.40 14.59
N GLN A 208 -3.80 0.86 14.59
CA GLN A 208 -4.33 1.90 15.47
C GLN A 208 -5.80 2.23 15.14
N TYR A 209 -6.13 2.35 13.85
CA TYR A 209 -7.47 2.66 13.39
C TYR A 209 -8.48 1.59 13.76
N GLN A 210 -8.14 0.32 13.58
CA GLN A 210 -8.99 -0.83 13.90
C GLN A 210 -8.95 -1.19 15.40
N GLY A 211 -7.89 -0.82 16.12
CA GLY A 211 -7.68 -1.17 17.53
C GLY A 211 -7.17 -2.60 17.75
N PHE A 212 -6.66 -3.25 16.73
CA PHE A 212 -6.03 -4.58 16.84
C PHE A 212 -5.05 -4.84 15.70
N ALA A 213 -4.12 -5.77 15.92
CA ALA A 213 -3.29 -6.37 14.88
C ALA A 213 -3.58 -7.87 14.81
N ASP A 214 -3.65 -8.40 13.59
CA ASP A 214 -3.90 -9.80 13.30
C ASP A 214 -2.83 -10.34 12.34
N VAL A 215 -2.40 -11.59 12.54
CA VAL A 215 -1.39 -12.24 11.68
C VAL A 215 -1.86 -12.40 10.24
N TYR A 216 -3.17 -12.35 10.02
CA TYR A 216 -3.77 -12.50 8.69
C TYR A 216 -4.23 -11.18 8.07
N MET A 217 -4.01 -10.03 8.74
CA MET A 217 -4.50 -8.73 8.27
C MET A 217 -3.93 -8.30 6.91
N GLY A 218 -2.77 -8.82 6.53
CA GLY A 218 -2.12 -8.53 5.25
C GLY A 218 -2.50 -9.46 4.11
N ARG A 219 -3.29 -10.52 4.34
CA ARG A 219 -3.65 -11.46 3.27
C ARG A 219 -4.46 -10.82 2.17
N GLY A 220 -3.88 -10.75 0.96
CA GLY A 220 -4.48 -10.13 -0.21
C GLY A 220 -4.24 -8.61 -0.27
N ALA A 221 -3.40 -8.06 0.60
CA ALA A 221 -3.06 -6.64 0.60
C ALA A 221 -2.46 -6.20 -0.74
N ILE A 222 -1.58 -7.01 -1.33
CA ILE A 222 -0.99 -6.73 -2.64
C ILE A 222 -2.05 -6.56 -3.73
N VAL A 223 -3.12 -7.37 -3.72
CA VAL A 223 -4.20 -7.30 -4.70
C VAL A 223 -4.94 -5.97 -4.58
N ILE A 224 -5.23 -5.53 -3.34
CA ILE A 224 -5.87 -4.24 -3.05
C ILE A 224 -4.94 -3.09 -3.49
N GLY A 225 -3.64 -3.19 -3.20
CA GLY A 225 -2.64 -2.20 -3.61
C GLY A 225 -2.56 -2.04 -5.12
N LEU A 226 -2.46 -3.15 -5.84
CA LEU A 226 -2.45 -3.13 -7.32
C LEU A 226 -3.75 -2.58 -7.89
N ALA A 227 -4.89 -2.93 -7.31
CA ALA A 227 -6.17 -2.37 -7.72
C ALA A 227 -6.20 -0.85 -7.57
N ALA A 228 -5.77 -0.34 -6.41
CA ALA A 228 -5.70 1.10 -6.13
C ALA A 228 -4.79 1.83 -7.14
N VAL A 229 -3.62 1.24 -7.46
CA VAL A 229 -2.70 1.78 -8.47
C VAL A 229 -3.38 1.88 -9.82
N ILE A 230 -4.00 0.79 -10.28
CA ILE A 230 -4.61 0.72 -11.62
C ILE A 230 -5.84 1.61 -11.72
N ILE A 231 -6.70 1.65 -10.69
CA ILE A 231 -7.84 2.57 -10.62
C ILE A 231 -7.36 4.02 -10.70
N GLY A 232 -6.34 4.36 -9.91
CA GLY A 232 -5.75 5.69 -9.90
C GLY A 232 -5.20 6.08 -11.27
N GLU A 233 -4.41 5.22 -11.91
CA GLU A 233 -3.87 5.46 -13.24
C GLU A 233 -4.96 5.51 -14.34
N ALA A 234 -5.97 4.66 -14.27
CA ALA A 234 -7.04 4.61 -15.27
C ALA A 234 -7.89 5.89 -15.29
N ILE A 235 -8.13 6.47 -14.11
CA ILE A 235 -8.98 7.67 -13.96
C ILE A 235 -8.14 8.95 -14.15
N PHE A 236 -7.00 9.04 -13.48
CA PHE A 236 -6.22 10.28 -13.39
C PHE A 236 -4.96 10.29 -14.26
N GLY A 237 -4.53 9.15 -14.83
CA GLY A 237 -3.27 9.03 -15.55
C GLY A 237 -3.13 9.96 -16.77
N LYS A 238 -4.25 10.40 -17.37
CA LYS A 238 -4.25 11.38 -18.46
C LYS A 238 -4.13 12.82 -17.99
N ILE A 239 -4.47 13.10 -16.74
CA ILE A 239 -4.51 14.45 -16.15
C ILE A 239 -3.23 14.72 -15.39
N PHE A 240 -2.72 13.71 -14.68
CA PHE A 240 -1.59 13.83 -13.76
C PHE A 240 -0.29 13.35 -14.41
N HIS A 241 0.48 14.28 -14.97
CA HIS A 241 1.76 13.99 -15.63
C HIS A 241 2.95 14.05 -14.67
N ASN A 242 2.84 14.82 -13.57
CA ASN A 242 3.90 14.97 -12.59
C ASN A 242 3.95 13.73 -11.66
N PHE A 243 5.17 13.35 -11.23
CA PHE A 243 5.41 12.22 -10.34
C PHE A 243 4.61 12.31 -9.02
N ALA A 244 4.63 13.47 -8.36
CA ALA A 244 3.85 13.69 -7.13
C ALA A 244 2.35 13.50 -7.34
N LEU A 245 1.82 14.01 -8.47
CA LEU A 245 0.41 13.86 -8.82
C LEU A 245 0.05 12.40 -9.16
N ARG A 246 0.98 11.62 -9.72
CA ARG A 246 0.77 10.18 -9.93
C ARG A 246 0.68 9.42 -8.61
N LEU A 247 1.51 9.74 -7.61
CA LEU A 247 1.38 9.18 -6.27
C LEU A 247 0.05 9.57 -5.62
N LEU A 248 -0.39 10.81 -5.80
CA LEU A 248 -1.68 11.28 -5.34
C LEU A 248 -2.84 10.53 -6.01
N SER A 249 -2.72 10.21 -7.32
CA SER A 249 -3.74 9.42 -8.03
C SER A 249 -3.90 8.03 -7.45
N VAL A 250 -2.82 7.40 -6.99
CA VAL A 250 -2.86 6.09 -6.32
C VAL A 250 -3.64 6.18 -5.00
N ALA A 251 -3.41 7.24 -4.21
CA ALA A 251 -4.16 7.47 -2.98
C ALA A 251 -5.66 7.69 -3.25
N PHE A 252 -6.02 8.43 -4.30
CA PHE A 252 -7.42 8.55 -4.72
C PHE A 252 -8.00 7.23 -5.24
N GLY A 253 -7.20 6.43 -5.95
CA GLY A 253 -7.59 5.09 -6.40
C GLY A 253 -7.97 4.17 -5.25
N SER A 254 -7.22 4.23 -4.13
CA SER A 254 -7.54 3.44 -2.95
C SER A 254 -8.80 3.92 -2.23
N ILE A 255 -9.04 5.24 -2.16
CA ILE A 255 -10.29 5.78 -1.63
C ILE A 255 -11.48 5.27 -2.45
N LEU A 256 -11.40 5.37 -3.77
CA LEU A 256 -12.46 4.89 -4.67
C LEU A 256 -12.71 3.39 -4.51
N TYR A 257 -11.65 2.59 -4.40
CA TYR A 257 -11.79 1.16 -4.13
C TYR A 257 -12.58 0.89 -2.85
N TYR A 258 -12.25 1.57 -1.74
CA TYR A 258 -12.94 1.38 -0.46
C TYR A 258 -14.37 1.93 -0.45
N LEU A 259 -14.65 3.00 -1.19
CA LEU A 259 -16.01 3.51 -1.39
C LEU A 259 -16.88 2.49 -2.14
N VAL A 260 -16.36 1.88 -3.20
CA VAL A 260 -17.05 0.81 -3.93
C VAL A 260 -17.30 -0.38 -3.01
N LEU A 261 -16.30 -0.81 -2.26
CA LEU A 261 -16.42 -1.92 -1.32
C LEU A 261 -17.47 -1.63 -0.23
N GLN A 262 -17.53 -0.41 0.29
CA GLN A 262 -18.53 0.02 1.27
C GLN A 262 -19.95 0.03 0.69
N THR A 263 -20.12 0.43 -0.57
CA THR A 263 -21.43 0.37 -1.23
C THR A 263 -21.92 -1.05 -1.39
N VAL A 264 -21.03 -1.97 -1.67
CA VAL A 264 -21.33 -3.39 -1.79
C VAL A 264 -21.74 -4.01 -0.45
N ILE A 265 -21.03 -3.67 0.63
CA ILE A 265 -21.40 -4.09 2.00
C ILE A 265 -22.79 -3.56 2.34
N TRP A 266 -23.07 -2.30 1.98
CA TRP A 266 -24.40 -1.70 2.21
C TRP A 266 -25.53 -2.43 1.45
N MET A 267 -25.24 -3.04 0.30
CA MET A 267 -26.23 -3.85 -0.44
C MET A 267 -26.63 -5.13 0.29
N GLY A 268 -26.04 -5.42 1.46
CA GLY A 268 -26.41 -6.57 2.30
C GLY A 268 -25.79 -7.89 1.86
N ILE A 269 -24.67 -7.83 1.16
CA ILE A 269 -23.91 -9.02 0.79
C ILE A 269 -23.17 -9.54 2.04
N ASP A 270 -23.23 -10.86 2.24
CA ASP A 270 -22.60 -11.53 3.38
C ASP A 270 -21.11 -11.21 3.47
N THR A 271 -20.65 -10.95 4.70
CA THR A 271 -19.25 -10.64 4.99
C THR A 271 -18.26 -11.71 4.55
N ASP A 272 -18.69 -12.95 4.51
CA ASP A 272 -17.88 -14.09 4.05
C ASP A 272 -17.56 -14.01 2.55
N LEU A 273 -18.44 -13.38 1.76
CA LEU A 273 -18.25 -13.18 0.33
C LEU A 273 -17.42 -11.94 -0.01
N LEU A 274 -17.05 -11.10 0.97
CA LEU A 274 -16.32 -9.85 0.73
C LEU A 274 -14.97 -10.06 0.01
N LYS A 275 -14.24 -11.12 0.33
CA LYS A 275 -12.97 -11.44 -0.34
C LYS A 275 -13.17 -11.83 -1.80
N MET A 276 -14.18 -12.65 -2.08
CA MET A 276 -14.54 -13.04 -3.46
C MET A 276 -14.99 -11.81 -4.26
N LEU A 277 -15.80 -10.97 -3.65
CA LEU A 277 -16.33 -9.77 -4.29
C LEU A 277 -15.24 -8.73 -4.52
N SER A 278 -14.32 -8.54 -3.56
CA SER A 278 -13.15 -7.66 -3.74
C SER A 278 -12.29 -8.14 -4.91
N ALA A 279 -12.06 -9.45 -5.04
CA ALA A 279 -11.33 -10.02 -6.18
C ALA A 279 -12.06 -9.78 -7.51
N LEU A 280 -13.39 -9.89 -7.54
CA LEU A 280 -14.19 -9.60 -8.72
C LEU A 280 -14.15 -8.13 -9.11
N VAL A 281 -14.28 -7.22 -8.13
CA VAL A 281 -14.14 -5.77 -8.35
C VAL A 281 -12.77 -5.44 -8.94
N VAL A 282 -11.70 -6.00 -8.38
CA VAL A 282 -10.33 -5.84 -8.90
C VAL A 282 -10.23 -6.36 -10.33
N ALA A 283 -10.75 -7.56 -10.61
CA ALA A 283 -10.73 -8.16 -11.95
C ALA A 283 -11.42 -7.26 -12.99
N VAL A 284 -12.58 -6.69 -12.64
CA VAL A 284 -13.30 -5.75 -13.52
C VAL A 284 -12.45 -4.51 -13.78
N PHE A 285 -11.87 -3.88 -12.75
CA PHE A 285 -11.03 -2.69 -12.92
C PHE A 285 -9.78 -2.99 -13.76
N LEU A 286 -9.16 -4.15 -13.59
CA LEU A 286 -8.02 -4.60 -14.41
C LEU A 286 -8.42 -4.85 -15.88
N ALA A 287 -9.64 -5.31 -16.13
CA ALA A 287 -10.14 -5.58 -17.48
C ALA A 287 -10.48 -4.29 -18.26
N VAL A 288 -10.89 -3.23 -17.56
CA VAL A 288 -11.31 -1.96 -18.20
C VAL A 288 -10.26 -1.36 -19.13
N PRO A 289 -8.97 -1.20 -18.76
CA PRO A 289 -7.95 -0.68 -19.67
C PRO A 289 -7.77 -1.54 -20.93
N TYR A 290 -7.80 -2.87 -20.77
CA TYR A 290 -7.69 -3.82 -21.89
C TYR A 290 -8.89 -3.72 -22.82
N TRP A 291 -10.11 -3.71 -22.30
CA TRP A 291 -11.33 -3.57 -23.10
C TRP A 291 -11.37 -2.22 -23.80
N LYS A 292 -10.95 -1.14 -23.14
CA LYS A 292 -10.85 0.18 -23.74
C LYS A 292 -9.86 0.21 -24.91
N ALA A 293 -8.71 -0.42 -24.76
CA ALA A 293 -7.72 -0.53 -25.83
C ALA A 293 -8.22 -1.39 -27.01
N LYS A 294 -8.92 -2.51 -26.73
CA LYS A 294 -9.36 -3.46 -27.74
C LYS A 294 -10.62 -3.02 -28.51
N TYR A 295 -11.61 -2.44 -27.79
CA TYR A 295 -12.92 -2.16 -28.38
C TYR A 295 -13.16 -0.69 -28.69
N PHE A 296 -12.45 0.24 -28.02
CA PHE A 296 -12.66 1.68 -28.16
C PHE A 296 -11.48 2.45 -28.78
N SER A 297 -10.33 1.81 -29.04
CA SER A 297 -9.28 2.46 -29.83
C SER A 297 -9.68 2.44 -31.31
N LYS A 298 -9.81 3.63 -31.91
CA LYS A 298 -9.97 3.75 -33.37
C LYS A 298 -8.79 3.06 -34.04
N PRO A 299 -9.03 2.26 -35.10
CA PRO A 299 -7.94 1.67 -35.88
C PRO A 299 -7.06 2.79 -36.43
N THR A 300 -5.80 2.79 -36.03
CA THR A 300 -4.80 3.68 -36.61
C THR A 300 -4.71 3.29 -38.08
N LYS A 301 -5.17 4.15 -38.99
CA LYS A 301 -4.96 3.99 -40.44
C LYS A 301 -3.45 3.80 -40.62
N ARG A 302 -3.00 2.60 -40.95
CA ARG A 302 -1.66 2.36 -41.49
C ARG A 302 -1.60 3.19 -42.78
N GLY A 303 -0.91 4.32 -42.74
CA GLY A 303 -0.55 5.07 -43.94
C GLY A 303 0.23 4.16 -44.84
N GLY A 304 -0.36 3.78 -45.94
CA GLY A 304 0.34 3.12 -47.03
C GLY A 304 1.40 4.08 -47.56
N ASN A 305 2.65 3.72 -47.37
CA ASN A 305 3.72 4.25 -48.20
C ASN A 305 3.70 3.45 -49.50
N LYS A 306 3.31 4.15 -50.56
CA LYS A 306 3.76 3.84 -51.93
C LYS A 306 5.12 4.43 -52.15
#